data_aebced023665b74f774b22f5d336f9e3
#
_entry.id   aebced023665b74f774b22f5d336f9e3
#
_cell.length_a   1.000
_cell.length_b   1.000
_cell.length_c   1.000
_cell.angle_alpha   90.00
_cell.angle_beta   90.00
_cell.angle_gamma   90.00
#
_symmetry.space_group_name_H-M   'P 1'
#
loop_
_entity.id
_entity.type
_entity.pdbx_description
1 polymer ?
#
loop_
_entity_poly.entity_id
_entity_poly.type
_entity_poly.pdbx_seq_one_letter_code
_entity_poly.pdbx_strand_id
1 'polypeptide(L)'
;VVAATRGLDRGRTDSKAVERAFDADLASLIRLQQEAGLDFFSDGLLEWQDIFRPLMQALGVTPHTLVRWFDTNTFFREPDLSATPITLPYVKGVVPDGSVPRPRVATMPSPYLLSRAVRTDKDRNRLMVDLAGGVLRPAIDAAVAAGAEMVHLEDPWLGYVGISAGDWAPLGDALDALHRDLKATLAFHVYFGDAGPHIDQLRRLPVDAIGVDLIETDVAELGADWDKGLVAGIIDGRSSILESLDNTVEVARHLADTVRPRNLYLTSNCELAFLPTGVAERKVQRLGEAARKVKELVSV
;
A
#
# COMPACT_ATOMS: atom_id res chain seq x y z
N VAL A 1 -15.81 11.45 4.81
CA VAL A 1 -15.55 11.64 3.37
C VAL A 1 -16.59 10.90 2.53
N VAL A 2 -16.73 9.57 2.59
CA VAL A 2 -17.60 8.76 1.70
C VAL A 2 -19.04 9.26 1.62
N ALA A 3 -19.66 9.60 2.76
CA ALA A 3 -21.05 10.11 2.78
C ALA A 3 -21.16 11.50 2.11
N ALA A 4 -20.18 12.36 2.32
CA ALA A 4 -20.13 13.70 1.72
C ALA A 4 -19.91 13.61 0.20
N THR A 5 -19.00 12.74 -0.27
CA THR A 5 -18.76 12.50 -1.71
C THR A 5 -20.02 11.97 -2.41
N ARG A 6 -20.70 10.98 -1.80
CA ARG A 6 -22.00 10.50 -2.31
C ARG A 6 -23.09 11.57 -2.31
N GLY A 7 -23.04 12.50 -1.34
CA GLY A 7 -23.91 13.67 -1.29
C GLY A 7 -23.66 14.63 -2.45
N LEU A 8 -22.38 14.90 -2.74
CA LEU A 8 -21.97 15.74 -3.86
C LEU A 8 -22.41 15.14 -5.21
N ASP A 9 -22.17 13.85 -5.45
CA ASP A 9 -22.59 13.14 -6.66
C ASP A 9 -24.13 13.22 -6.90
N ARG A 10 -24.90 13.35 -5.83
CA ARG A 10 -26.36 13.46 -5.85
C ARG A 10 -26.88 14.89 -5.78
N GLY A 11 -25.98 15.88 -5.85
CA GLY A 11 -26.34 17.29 -5.74
C GLY A 11 -26.95 17.71 -4.37
N ARG A 12 -26.65 16.95 -3.31
CA ARG A 12 -27.18 17.19 -1.95
C ARG A 12 -26.21 17.95 -1.05
N THR A 13 -24.94 18.04 -1.45
CA THR A 13 -23.86 18.74 -0.75
C THR A 13 -22.97 19.45 -1.77
N ASP A 14 -22.09 20.33 -1.31
CA ASP A 14 -21.09 21.03 -2.11
C ASP A 14 -19.67 20.47 -1.89
N SER A 15 -18.71 20.95 -2.69
CA SER A 15 -17.29 20.56 -2.55
C SER A 15 -16.71 20.94 -1.19
N LYS A 16 -17.14 22.07 -0.61
CA LYS A 16 -16.69 22.50 0.72
C LYS A 16 -17.16 21.54 1.84
N ALA A 17 -18.30 20.86 1.67
CA ALA A 17 -18.74 19.84 2.59
C ALA A 17 -17.86 18.58 2.49
N VAL A 18 -17.37 18.24 1.30
CA VAL A 18 -16.41 17.14 1.11
C VAL A 18 -15.07 17.49 1.72
N GLU A 19 -14.54 18.70 1.50
CA GLU A 19 -13.29 19.18 2.10
C GLU A 19 -13.36 19.11 3.64
N ARG A 20 -14.42 19.67 4.26
CA ARG A 20 -14.60 19.60 5.71
C ARG A 20 -14.70 18.16 6.25
N ALA A 21 -15.34 17.27 5.50
CA ALA A 21 -15.42 15.86 5.90
C ALA A 21 -14.07 15.17 5.80
N PHE A 22 -13.29 15.50 4.79
CA PHE A 22 -11.91 15.02 4.65
C PHE A 22 -11.04 15.48 5.83
N ASP A 23 -11.01 16.79 6.13
CA ASP A 23 -10.23 17.35 7.24
C ASP A 23 -10.60 16.67 8.58
N ALA A 24 -11.90 16.45 8.82
CA ALA A 24 -12.36 15.80 10.05
C ALA A 24 -11.96 14.33 10.14
N ASP A 25 -12.11 13.57 9.04
CA ASP A 25 -11.73 12.15 8.98
C ASP A 25 -10.20 12.00 9.08
N LEU A 26 -9.42 12.86 8.41
CA LEU A 26 -7.97 12.87 8.50
C LEU A 26 -7.47 13.18 9.92
N ALA A 27 -8.02 14.20 10.57
CA ALA A 27 -7.69 14.53 11.96
C ALA A 27 -8.00 13.38 12.92
N SER A 28 -9.09 12.66 12.67
CA SER A 28 -9.47 11.47 13.46
C SER A 28 -8.52 10.30 13.23
N LEU A 29 -8.12 10.06 11.98
CA LEU A 29 -7.16 9.02 11.62
C LEU A 29 -5.77 9.29 12.21
N ILE A 30 -5.28 10.54 12.12
CA ILE A 30 -4.00 10.94 12.71
C ILE A 30 -4.02 10.68 14.23
N ARG A 31 -5.06 11.12 14.91
CA ARG A 31 -5.22 10.91 16.36
C ARG A 31 -5.22 9.43 16.71
N LEU A 32 -5.98 8.60 15.97
CA LEU A 32 -6.02 7.15 16.18
C LEU A 32 -4.63 6.53 16.09
N GLN A 33 -3.87 6.88 15.06
CA GLN A 33 -2.50 6.37 14.84
C GLN A 33 -1.56 6.80 15.98
N GLN A 34 -1.66 8.05 16.43
CA GLN A 34 -0.88 8.58 17.57
C GLN A 34 -1.24 7.87 18.88
N GLU A 35 -2.53 7.72 19.20
CA GLU A 35 -3.01 7.02 20.39
C GLU A 35 -2.65 5.53 20.39
N ALA A 36 -2.66 4.90 19.21
CA ALA A 36 -2.17 3.54 19.04
C ALA A 36 -0.65 3.43 19.23
N GLY A 37 0.10 4.53 19.10
CA GLY A 37 1.56 4.57 19.22
C GLY A 37 2.25 3.96 18.01
N LEU A 38 1.71 4.18 16.81
CA LEU A 38 2.36 3.73 15.57
C LEU A 38 3.65 4.52 15.31
N ASP A 39 4.63 3.88 14.71
CA ASP A 39 5.92 4.50 14.37
C ASP A 39 5.87 5.27 13.05
N PHE A 40 4.99 4.87 12.13
CA PHE A 40 4.78 5.49 10.84
C PHE A 40 3.34 5.93 10.68
N PHE A 41 3.13 7.06 9.99
CA PHE A 41 1.83 7.67 9.81
C PHE A 41 1.45 7.76 8.34
N SER A 42 0.18 7.46 8.05
CA SER A 42 -0.42 7.51 6.72
C SER A 42 -1.64 8.44 6.72
N ASP A 43 -1.95 9.06 5.58
CA ASP A 43 -3.21 9.77 5.35
C ASP A 43 -4.40 8.81 5.08
N GLY A 44 -4.12 7.50 5.04
CA GLY A 44 -5.13 6.46 4.81
C GLY A 44 -5.77 6.52 3.42
N LEU A 45 -5.17 7.22 2.48
CA LEU A 45 -5.71 7.47 1.12
C LEU A 45 -7.15 8.01 1.15
N LEU A 46 -7.52 8.81 2.16
CA LEU A 46 -8.89 9.25 2.40
C LEU A 46 -9.47 10.12 1.27
N GLU A 47 -8.62 10.85 0.53
CA GLU A 47 -9.02 11.58 -0.67
C GLU A 47 -9.13 10.69 -1.91
N TRP A 48 -8.58 9.49 -1.86
CA TRP A 48 -8.54 8.58 -2.99
C TRP A 48 -9.84 7.76 -3.03
N GLN A 49 -10.48 7.72 -4.17
CA GLN A 49 -11.67 6.87 -4.35
C GLN A 49 -11.29 5.43 -4.71
N ASP A 50 -10.14 5.27 -5.36
CA ASP A 50 -9.43 4.03 -5.61
C ASP A 50 -7.94 4.34 -5.77
N ILE A 51 -7.08 3.34 -5.63
CA ILE A 51 -5.61 3.50 -5.62
C ILE A 51 -5.04 4.06 -6.95
N PHE A 52 -5.79 4.00 -8.04
CA PHE A 52 -5.35 4.51 -9.36
C PHE A 52 -5.78 5.95 -9.61
N ARG A 53 -6.89 6.38 -9.00
CA ARG A 53 -7.60 7.61 -9.35
C ARG A 53 -6.73 8.86 -9.39
N PRO A 54 -5.94 9.19 -8.36
CA PRO A 54 -5.13 10.42 -8.39
C PRO A 54 -4.08 10.42 -9.50
N LEU A 55 -3.43 9.29 -9.75
CA LEU A 55 -2.45 9.15 -10.81
C LEU A 55 -3.11 9.32 -12.19
N MET A 56 -4.26 8.71 -12.38
CA MET A 56 -4.99 8.77 -13.64
C MET A 56 -5.59 10.14 -13.91
N GLN A 57 -6.09 10.83 -12.88
CA GLN A 57 -6.54 12.21 -13.00
C GLN A 57 -5.39 13.16 -13.37
N ALA A 58 -4.21 12.99 -12.77
CA ALA A 58 -3.03 13.77 -13.11
C ALA A 58 -2.55 13.54 -14.56
N LEU A 59 -2.76 12.33 -15.10
CA LEU A 59 -2.53 12.01 -16.52
C LEU A 59 -3.64 12.51 -17.45
N GLY A 60 -4.75 13.04 -16.93
CA GLY A 60 -5.93 13.41 -17.73
C GLY A 60 -6.69 12.21 -18.31
N VAL A 61 -6.55 11.03 -17.70
CA VAL A 61 -7.21 9.79 -18.13
C VAL A 61 -8.66 9.79 -17.68
N THR A 62 -9.58 9.59 -18.63
CA THR A 62 -10.99 9.36 -18.31
C THR A 62 -11.19 7.93 -17.83
N PRO A 63 -11.81 7.72 -16.67
CA PRO A 63 -12.10 6.37 -16.18
C PRO A 63 -13.15 5.68 -17.07
N HIS A 64 -12.93 4.41 -17.34
CA HIS A 64 -13.85 3.57 -18.13
C HIS A 64 -14.93 2.92 -17.24
N THR A 65 -15.04 1.60 -17.22
CA THR A 65 -16.06 0.84 -16.49
C THR A 65 -15.65 0.62 -15.03
N LEU A 66 -16.65 0.32 -14.19
CA LEU A 66 -16.39 -0.19 -12.85
C LEU A 66 -15.98 -1.66 -12.93
N VAL A 67 -14.85 -1.99 -12.35
CA VAL A 67 -14.31 -3.33 -12.22
C VAL A 67 -14.24 -3.69 -10.72
N ARG A 68 -14.58 -4.91 -10.39
CA ARG A 68 -14.52 -5.40 -9.02
C ARG A 68 -13.06 -5.50 -8.57
N TRP A 69 -12.78 -5.01 -7.37
CA TRP A 69 -11.46 -5.10 -6.75
C TRP A 69 -11.28 -6.51 -6.18
N PHE A 70 -10.70 -7.39 -6.98
CA PHE A 70 -10.48 -8.80 -6.67
C PHE A 70 -11.73 -9.49 -6.09
N ASP A 71 -11.60 -10.27 -5.02
CA ASP A 71 -12.72 -10.93 -4.33
C ASP A 71 -13.28 -10.11 -3.17
N THR A 72 -13.39 -8.79 -3.36
CA THR A 72 -13.96 -7.86 -2.38
C THR A 72 -15.32 -7.32 -2.82
N ASN A 73 -15.99 -6.56 -1.97
CA ASN A 73 -17.21 -5.81 -2.31
C ASN A 73 -16.93 -4.36 -2.74
N THR A 74 -15.68 -4.05 -3.06
CA THR A 74 -15.27 -2.74 -3.56
C THR A 74 -15.01 -2.78 -5.06
N PHE A 75 -14.99 -1.61 -5.68
CA PHE A 75 -14.84 -1.45 -7.12
C PHE A 75 -13.92 -0.27 -7.41
N PHE A 76 -13.13 -0.40 -8.45
CA PHE A 76 -12.35 0.71 -9.01
C PHE A 76 -12.83 1.04 -10.43
N ARG A 77 -12.48 2.22 -10.91
CA ARG A 77 -12.74 2.59 -12.29
C ARG A 77 -11.52 2.27 -13.14
N GLU A 78 -11.68 1.31 -14.05
CA GLU A 78 -10.61 0.88 -14.95
C GLU A 78 -10.11 2.06 -15.78
N PRO A 79 -8.81 2.43 -15.69
CA PRO A 79 -8.24 3.46 -16.54
C PRO A 79 -8.03 2.94 -17.97
N ASP A 80 -8.26 3.79 -18.99
CA ASP A 80 -7.93 3.46 -20.38
C ASP A 80 -6.68 4.22 -20.83
N LEU A 81 -5.58 3.48 -21.00
CA LEU A 81 -4.27 4.01 -21.41
C LEU A 81 -3.94 3.75 -22.89
N SER A 82 -4.88 3.29 -23.70
CA SER A 82 -4.63 2.96 -25.11
C SER A 82 -4.05 4.13 -25.90
N ALA A 83 -4.59 5.34 -25.71
CA ALA A 83 -4.17 6.56 -26.43
C ALA A 83 -3.42 7.57 -25.56
N THR A 84 -3.16 7.28 -24.27
CA THR A 84 -2.63 8.27 -23.32
C THR A 84 -1.11 8.26 -23.28
N PRO A 85 -0.43 9.44 -23.36
CA PRO A 85 0.99 9.55 -23.07
C PRO A 85 1.30 9.16 -21.62
N ILE A 86 2.39 8.42 -21.40
CA ILE A 86 2.80 7.95 -20.08
C ILE A 86 3.86 8.91 -19.51
N THR A 87 3.45 10.11 -19.21
CA THR A 87 4.32 11.11 -18.57
C THR A 87 3.49 12.02 -17.70
N LEU A 88 3.82 12.06 -16.42
CA LEU A 88 3.14 12.87 -15.44
C LEU A 88 3.76 14.27 -15.39
N PRO A 89 3.06 15.33 -15.84
CA PRO A 89 3.64 16.67 -15.85
C PRO A 89 3.70 17.30 -14.46
N TYR A 90 2.80 16.89 -13.54
CA TYR A 90 2.69 17.42 -12.19
C TYR A 90 1.87 16.51 -11.29
N VAL A 91 2.25 16.39 -10.02
CA VAL A 91 1.74 15.37 -9.08
C VAL A 91 1.06 15.99 -7.85
N LYS A 92 0.21 17.00 -8.06
CA LYS A 92 -0.65 17.49 -6.97
C LYS A 92 -1.73 16.44 -6.67
N GLY A 93 -1.86 16.03 -5.41
CA GLY A 93 -2.90 15.09 -4.96
C GLY A 93 -2.45 13.65 -4.76
N VAL A 94 -1.16 13.31 -5.05
CA VAL A 94 -0.54 12.02 -4.67
C VAL A 94 0.48 12.18 -3.54
N VAL A 95 0.55 13.37 -2.98
CA VAL A 95 1.45 13.69 -1.87
C VAL A 95 0.68 13.56 -0.56
N PRO A 96 1.19 12.87 0.45
CA PRO A 96 0.56 12.82 1.77
C PRO A 96 0.27 14.22 2.31
N ASP A 97 -0.90 14.41 2.93
CA ASP A 97 -1.28 15.70 3.50
C ASP A 97 -0.24 16.20 4.49
N GLY A 98 0.05 17.52 4.45
CA GLY A 98 1.07 18.16 5.28
C GLY A 98 0.81 18.06 6.78
N SER A 99 -0.43 17.81 7.21
CA SER A 99 -0.82 17.62 8.61
C SER A 99 -0.46 16.25 9.17
N VAL A 100 -0.20 15.25 8.29
CA VAL A 100 0.24 13.91 8.71
C VAL A 100 1.59 14.01 9.42
N PRO A 101 1.74 13.47 10.65
CA PRO A 101 3.03 13.49 11.36
C PRO A 101 4.14 12.74 10.63
N ARG A 102 5.37 12.97 11.03
CA ARG A 102 6.53 12.17 10.59
C ARG A 102 6.86 11.08 11.61
N PRO A 103 7.43 9.95 11.19
CA PRO A 103 7.72 9.51 9.81
C PRO A 103 6.44 9.22 9.00
N ARG A 104 6.42 9.60 7.70
CA ARG A 104 5.26 9.42 6.81
C ARG A 104 5.44 8.24 5.88
N VAL A 105 4.32 7.56 5.61
CA VAL A 105 4.21 6.56 4.52
C VAL A 105 3.42 7.17 3.37
N ALA A 106 3.95 7.03 2.17
CA ALA A 106 3.22 7.28 0.92
C ALA A 106 2.85 5.94 0.30
N THR A 107 1.56 5.63 0.22
CA THR A 107 1.05 4.39 -0.38
C THR A 107 0.68 4.63 -1.83
N MET A 108 1.10 3.73 -2.72
CA MET A 108 0.87 3.80 -4.16
C MET A 108 0.68 2.40 -4.75
N PRO A 109 0.01 2.26 -5.92
CA PRO A 109 0.01 0.98 -6.62
C PRO A 109 1.41 0.61 -7.08
N SER A 110 1.74 -0.66 -7.08
CA SER A 110 2.97 -1.15 -7.69
C SER A 110 2.96 -0.94 -9.22
N PRO A 111 4.12 -0.91 -9.90
CA PRO A 111 4.14 -0.85 -11.36
C PRO A 111 3.50 -2.10 -12.00
N TYR A 112 3.60 -3.27 -11.36
CA TYR A 112 2.97 -4.49 -11.84
C TYR A 112 1.47 -4.39 -11.77
N LEU A 113 0.90 -4.12 -10.58
CA LEU A 113 -0.53 -3.89 -10.39
C LEU A 113 -1.06 -2.84 -11.40
N LEU A 114 -0.40 -1.69 -11.50
CA LEU A 114 -0.85 -0.60 -12.34
C LEU A 114 -0.88 -0.99 -13.82
N SER A 115 0.13 -1.73 -14.30
CA SER A 115 0.17 -2.21 -15.68
C SER A 115 -0.88 -3.28 -16.00
N ARG A 116 -1.36 -4.03 -15.00
CA ARG A 116 -2.33 -5.12 -15.16
C ARG A 116 -3.78 -4.65 -15.00
N ALA A 117 -4.02 -3.65 -14.16
CA ALA A 117 -5.36 -3.16 -13.82
C ALA A 117 -5.89 -2.08 -14.79
N VAL A 118 -5.20 -1.78 -15.88
CA VAL A 118 -5.59 -0.78 -16.88
C VAL A 118 -6.03 -1.44 -18.19
N ARG A 119 -6.94 -0.79 -18.90
CA ARG A 119 -7.24 -1.12 -20.28
C ARG A 119 -6.15 -0.54 -21.19
N THR A 120 -5.60 -1.35 -22.08
CA THR A 120 -4.55 -0.95 -23.02
C THR A 120 -4.41 -1.95 -24.16
N ASP A 121 -3.93 -1.49 -25.31
CA ASP A 121 -3.46 -2.28 -26.45
C ASP A 121 -1.91 -2.40 -26.49
N LYS A 122 -1.23 -1.75 -25.52
CA LYS A 122 0.23 -1.77 -25.42
C LYS A 122 0.73 -3.07 -24.81
N ASP A 123 1.97 -3.43 -25.12
CA ASP A 123 2.67 -4.51 -24.41
C ASP A 123 2.73 -4.19 -22.92
N ARG A 124 2.25 -5.10 -22.07
CA ARG A 124 2.08 -4.84 -20.64
C ARG A 124 3.39 -4.74 -19.88
N ASN A 125 4.42 -5.45 -20.32
CA ASN A 125 5.73 -5.40 -19.66
C ASN A 125 6.44 -4.10 -19.97
N ARG A 126 6.36 -3.63 -21.24
CA ARG A 126 6.85 -2.30 -21.60
C ARG A 126 6.04 -1.20 -20.90
N LEU A 127 4.71 -1.32 -20.87
CA LEU A 127 3.86 -0.38 -20.17
C LEU A 127 4.21 -0.28 -18.67
N MET A 128 4.54 -1.40 -18.02
CA MET A 128 4.96 -1.42 -16.61
C MET A 128 6.21 -0.56 -16.37
N VAL A 129 7.23 -0.70 -17.22
CA VAL A 129 8.46 0.10 -17.12
C VAL A 129 8.20 1.58 -17.44
N ASP A 130 7.37 1.86 -18.47
CA ASP A 130 7.00 3.21 -18.85
C ASP A 130 6.20 3.90 -17.71
N LEU A 131 5.26 3.19 -17.07
CA LEU A 131 4.50 3.69 -15.92
C LEU A 131 5.39 3.92 -14.70
N ALA A 132 6.36 3.05 -14.44
CA ALA A 132 7.33 3.24 -13.37
C ALA A 132 8.09 4.58 -13.54
N GLY A 133 8.71 4.79 -14.70
CA GLY A 133 9.52 5.98 -14.95
C GLY A 133 8.69 7.26 -15.15
N GLY A 134 7.58 7.16 -15.87
CA GLY A 134 6.80 8.34 -16.32
C GLY A 134 5.69 8.77 -15.37
N VAL A 135 5.24 7.88 -14.47
CA VAL A 135 4.11 8.15 -13.57
C VAL A 135 4.50 7.96 -12.10
N LEU A 136 4.96 6.76 -11.73
CA LEU A 136 5.22 6.45 -10.32
C LEU A 136 6.45 7.18 -9.80
N ARG A 137 7.54 7.26 -10.57
CA ARG A 137 8.75 7.94 -10.10
C ARG A 137 8.52 9.43 -9.81
N PRO A 138 7.89 10.24 -10.68
CA PRO A 138 7.54 11.63 -10.35
C PRO A 138 6.61 11.75 -9.13
N ALA A 139 5.67 10.81 -8.95
CA ALA A 139 4.79 10.78 -7.79
C ALA A 139 5.56 10.48 -6.50
N ILE A 140 6.47 9.53 -6.54
CA ILE A 140 7.36 9.16 -5.44
C ILE A 140 8.27 10.33 -5.07
N ASP A 141 8.91 10.97 -6.05
CA ASP A 141 9.80 12.11 -5.81
C ASP A 141 9.05 13.27 -5.14
N ALA A 142 7.80 13.54 -5.57
CA ALA A 142 6.94 14.55 -4.94
C ALA A 142 6.57 14.17 -3.50
N ALA A 143 6.23 12.91 -3.24
CA ALA A 143 5.90 12.43 -1.89
C ALA A 143 7.11 12.51 -0.95
N VAL A 144 8.30 12.13 -1.42
CA VAL A 144 9.55 12.24 -0.65
C VAL A 144 9.91 13.69 -0.39
N ALA A 145 9.78 14.58 -1.37
CA ALA A 145 9.96 16.02 -1.18
C ALA A 145 8.98 16.61 -0.15
N ALA A 146 7.77 16.07 -0.05
CA ALA A 146 6.79 16.40 0.98
C ALA A 146 7.06 15.72 2.33
N GLY A 147 8.10 14.90 2.43
CA GLY A 147 8.58 14.30 3.67
C GLY A 147 8.09 12.89 3.93
N ALA A 148 7.74 12.13 2.90
CA ALA A 148 7.58 10.68 3.01
C ALA A 148 8.94 10.03 3.25
N GLU A 149 9.02 9.16 4.25
CA GLU A 149 10.22 8.43 4.64
C GLU A 149 10.13 6.95 4.23
N MET A 150 8.92 6.50 3.89
CA MET A 150 8.65 5.20 3.29
C MET A 150 7.68 5.37 2.11
N VAL A 151 7.96 4.69 1.02
CA VAL A 151 7.05 4.49 -0.11
C VAL A 151 6.59 3.03 -0.07
N HIS A 152 5.31 2.83 0.12
CA HIS A 152 4.67 1.52 0.21
C HIS A 152 3.95 1.22 -1.10
N LEU A 153 4.54 0.34 -1.92
CA LEU A 153 3.95 -0.11 -3.18
C LEU A 153 3.08 -1.34 -2.93
N GLU A 154 1.81 -1.23 -3.22
CA GLU A 154 0.82 -2.30 -3.02
C GLU A 154 0.63 -3.13 -4.29
N ASP A 155 0.71 -4.45 -4.16
CA ASP A 155 0.53 -5.41 -5.25
C ASP A 155 -0.37 -6.59 -4.89
N PRO A 156 -1.69 -6.39 -4.83
CA PRO A 156 -2.63 -7.49 -4.70
C PRO A 156 -2.76 -8.33 -6.00
N TRP A 157 -2.32 -7.81 -7.15
CA TRP A 157 -2.42 -8.57 -8.40
C TRP A 157 -1.47 -9.76 -8.40
N LEU A 158 -0.23 -9.56 -7.97
CA LEU A 158 0.75 -10.63 -7.85
C LEU A 158 0.26 -11.69 -6.85
N GLY A 159 -0.29 -11.28 -5.72
CA GLY A 159 -0.81 -12.21 -4.71
C GLY A 159 -2.03 -13.00 -5.20
N TYR A 160 -3.03 -12.34 -5.79
CA TYR A 160 -4.31 -12.96 -6.13
C TYR A 160 -4.30 -13.67 -7.50
N VAL A 161 -3.70 -13.05 -8.51
CA VAL A 161 -3.67 -13.57 -9.90
C VAL A 161 -2.38 -14.32 -10.19
N GLY A 162 -1.28 -13.90 -9.55
CA GLY A 162 0.05 -14.43 -9.77
C GLY A 162 0.89 -13.60 -10.75
N ILE A 163 2.08 -14.09 -11.02
CA ILE A 163 3.06 -13.50 -11.92
C ILE A 163 3.65 -14.56 -12.84
N SER A 164 3.78 -14.25 -14.14
CA SER A 164 4.41 -15.17 -15.08
C SER A 164 5.94 -15.08 -15.00
N ALA A 165 6.64 -16.16 -15.40
CA ALA A 165 8.10 -16.20 -15.40
C ALA A 165 8.74 -15.07 -16.23
N GLY A 166 8.08 -14.66 -17.32
CA GLY A 166 8.53 -13.58 -18.20
C GLY A 166 8.37 -12.17 -17.65
N ASP A 167 7.59 -11.99 -16.57
CA ASP A 167 7.28 -10.67 -15.99
C ASP A 167 8.28 -10.25 -14.91
N TRP A 168 9.05 -11.20 -14.33
CA TRP A 168 9.97 -10.90 -13.23
C TRP A 168 11.10 -9.92 -13.61
N ALA A 169 11.72 -10.10 -14.78
CA ALA A 169 12.79 -9.20 -15.20
C ALA A 169 12.27 -7.77 -15.47
N PRO A 170 11.17 -7.57 -16.24
CA PRO A 170 10.57 -6.24 -16.40
C PRO A 170 10.09 -5.61 -15.06
N LEU A 171 9.62 -6.41 -14.11
CA LEU A 171 9.28 -5.92 -12.77
C LEU A 171 10.53 -5.43 -12.03
N GLY A 172 11.63 -6.19 -12.11
CA GLY A 172 12.92 -5.78 -11.57
C GLY A 172 13.40 -4.46 -12.16
N ASP A 173 13.35 -4.30 -13.48
CA ASP A 173 13.73 -3.06 -14.18
C ASP A 173 12.86 -1.87 -13.75
N ALA A 174 11.55 -2.09 -13.63
CA ALA A 174 10.61 -1.06 -13.18
C ALA A 174 10.90 -0.62 -11.74
N LEU A 175 11.14 -1.57 -10.84
CA LEU A 175 11.46 -1.26 -9.43
C LEU A 175 12.85 -0.63 -9.28
N ASP A 176 13.85 -1.04 -10.07
CA ASP A 176 15.17 -0.38 -10.10
C ASP A 176 15.05 1.09 -10.49
N ALA A 177 14.21 1.41 -11.49
CA ALA A 177 13.95 2.78 -11.90
C ALA A 177 13.29 3.61 -10.78
N LEU A 178 12.47 2.99 -9.93
CA LEU A 178 11.86 3.65 -8.77
C LEU A 178 12.82 3.78 -7.59
N HIS A 179 13.72 2.81 -7.39
CA HIS A 179 14.62 2.77 -6.23
C HIS A 179 15.87 3.63 -6.41
N ARG A 180 16.32 3.81 -7.66
CA ARG A 180 17.56 4.54 -7.95
C ARG A 180 17.58 5.94 -7.36
N ASP A 181 18.59 6.24 -6.51
CA ASP A 181 18.77 7.52 -5.83
C ASP A 181 17.61 7.94 -4.89
N LEU A 182 16.70 7.03 -4.58
CA LEU A 182 15.59 7.29 -3.66
C LEU A 182 16.11 7.54 -2.25
N LYS A 183 15.58 8.57 -1.57
CA LYS A 183 15.94 8.95 -0.18
C LYS A 183 14.90 8.50 0.84
N ALA A 184 14.07 7.53 0.48
CA ALA A 184 13.08 6.92 1.36
C ALA A 184 13.18 5.40 1.24
N THR A 185 12.68 4.66 2.21
CA THR A 185 12.53 3.20 2.14
C THR A 185 11.50 2.85 1.07
N LEU A 186 11.87 2.05 0.08
CA LEU A 186 10.95 1.49 -0.90
C LEU A 186 10.51 0.09 -0.45
N ALA A 187 9.24 -0.07 -0.13
CA ALA A 187 8.63 -1.35 0.23
C ALA A 187 7.70 -1.83 -0.90
N PHE A 188 7.78 -3.11 -1.25
CA PHE A 188 6.92 -3.77 -2.22
C PHE A 188 6.10 -4.85 -1.51
N HIS A 189 4.78 -4.67 -1.40
CA HIS A 189 3.90 -5.49 -0.59
C HIS A 189 2.94 -6.32 -1.45
N VAL A 190 3.05 -7.63 -1.33
CA VAL A 190 2.18 -8.62 -1.99
C VAL A 190 1.14 -9.09 -0.99
N TYR A 191 -0.14 -9.06 -1.38
CA TYR A 191 -1.24 -9.51 -0.53
C TYR A 191 -2.41 -10.10 -1.33
N PHE A 192 -3.45 -10.60 -0.65
CA PHE A 192 -4.59 -11.36 -1.17
C PHE A 192 -4.24 -12.75 -1.69
N GLY A 193 -3.08 -13.27 -1.39
CA GLY A 193 -2.70 -14.61 -1.77
C GLY A 193 -1.38 -15.06 -1.17
N ASP A 194 -1.06 -16.31 -1.37
CA ASP A 194 0.15 -16.93 -0.88
C ASP A 194 1.38 -16.47 -1.68
N ALA A 195 2.30 -15.80 -1.00
CA ALA A 195 3.57 -15.36 -1.57
C ALA A 195 4.69 -16.41 -1.45
N GLY A 196 4.48 -17.49 -0.72
CA GLY A 196 5.47 -18.55 -0.45
C GLY A 196 6.18 -19.04 -1.70
N PRO A 197 5.47 -19.44 -2.78
CA PRO A 197 6.08 -19.90 -4.03
C PRO A 197 7.01 -18.88 -4.71
N HIS A 198 6.94 -17.61 -4.31
CA HIS A 198 7.65 -16.48 -4.93
C HIS A 198 8.68 -15.80 -4.02
N ILE A 199 8.85 -16.25 -2.77
CA ILE A 199 9.72 -15.60 -1.78
C ILE A 199 11.14 -15.40 -2.31
N ASP A 200 11.72 -16.39 -2.96
CA ASP A 200 13.08 -16.27 -3.52
C ASP A 200 13.21 -15.20 -4.60
N GLN A 201 12.19 -15.04 -5.45
CA GLN A 201 12.18 -13.99 -6.47
C GLN A 201 11.91 -12.62 -5.85
N LEU A 202 10.96 -12.53 -4.90
CA LEU A 202 10.65 -11.29 -4.17
C LEU A 202 11.88 -10.75 -3.43
N ARG A 203 12.65 -11.61 -2.77
CA ARG A 203 13.90 -11.23 -2.08
C ARG A 203 14.96 -10.65 -3.02
N ARG A 204 14.94 -10.98 -4.31
CA ARG A 204 15.88 -10.46 -5.32
C ARG A 204 15.47 -9.13 -5.92
N LEU A 205 14.23 -8.68 -5.72
CA LEU A 205 13.77 -7.40 -6.27
C LEU A 205 14.58 -6.22 -5.70
N PRO A 206 14.86 -5.18 -6.50
CA PRO A 206 15.64 -4.01 -6.08
C PRO A 206 14.79 -3.05 -5.24
N VAL A 207 14.43 -3.48 -4.03
CA VAL A 207 13.67 -2.71 -3.03
C VAL A 207 14.29 -2.89 -1.65
N ASP A 208 14.00 -2.01 -0.70
CA ASP A 208 14.54 -2.08 0.66
C ASP A 208 13.77 -3.05 1.56
N ALA A 209 12.48 -3.23 1.32
CA ALA A 209 11.64 -4.12 2.11
C ALA A 209 10.62 -4.85 1.22
N ILE A 210 10.30 -6.08 1.62
CA ILE A 210 9.25 -6.90 1.02
C ILE A 210 8.11 -7.04 2.02
N GLY A 211 6.89 -6.76 1.55
CA GLY A 211 5.66 -6.97 2.31
C GLY A 211 5.01 -8.29 1.93
N VAL A 212 4.52 -9.01 2.93
CA VAL A 212 3.88 -10.31 2.77
C VAL A 212 2.60 -10.37 3.61
N ASP A 213 1.53 -10.85 3.00
CA ASP A 213 0.28 -11.20 3.65
C ASP A 213 0.46 -12.50 4.45
N LEU A 214 0.68 -12.38 5.76
CA LEU A 214 0.89 -13.53 6.66
C LEU A 214 -0.42 -14.15 7.16
N ILE A 215 -1.55 -13.74 6.62
CA ILE A 215 -2.83 -14.44 6.77
C ILE A 215 -2.96 -15.54 5.70
N GLU A 216 -2.37 -15.29 4.51
CA GLU A 216 -2.42 -16.21 3.37
C GLU A 216 -1.10 -17.00 3.17
N THR A 217 0.03 -16.46 3.64
CA THR A 217 1.38 -17.07 3.49
C THR A 217 1.85 -17.65 4.81
N ASP A 218 2.31 -18.91 4.81
CA ASP A 218 2.90 -19.54 5.99
C ASP A 218 4.26 -18.89 6.29
N VAL A 219 4.47 -18.50 7.56
CA VAL A 219 5.74 -17.96 8.05
C VAL A 219 6.92 -18.89 7.77
N ALA A 220 6.70 -20.22 7.80
CA ALA A 220 7.73 -21.21 7.51
C ALA A 220 8.32 -21.11 6.10
N GLU A 221 7.57 -20.55 5.12
CA GLU A 221 8.02 -20.39 3.75
C GLU A 221 8.93 -19.18 3.54
N LEU A 222 8.96 -18.25 4.49
CA LEU A 222 9.79 -17.04 4.38
C LEU A 222 11.29 -17.33 4.38
N GLY A 223 11.71 -18.44 4.99
CA GLY A 223 13.12 -18.72 5.21
C GLY A 223 13.75 -17.75 6.22
N ALA A 224 15.06 -17.82 6.37
CA ALA A 224 15.81 -17.03 7.36
C ALA A 224 16.78 -16.04 6.73
N ASP A 225 17.35 -15.16 7.57
CA ASP A 225 18.45 -14.25 7.24
C ASP A 225 18.13 -13.33 6.04
N TRP A 226 17.08 -12.53 6.20
CA TRP A 226 16.70 -11.55 5.17
C TRP A 226 17.64 -10.34 5.20
N ASP A 227 18.27 -10.08 4.09
CA ASP A 227 19.08 -8.88 3.85
C ASP A 227 18.24 -7.60 3.62
N LYS A 228 16.91 -7.75 3.60
CA LYS A 228 15.91 -6.69 3.43
C LYS A 228 15.04 -6.52 4.67
N GLY A 229 14.28 -5.43 4.71
CA GLY A 229 13.16 -5.31 5.64
C GLY A 229 12.02 -6.28 5.29
N LEU A 230 11.27 -6.69 6.30
CA LEU A 230 10.01 -7.42 6.16
C LEU A 230 8.86 -6.55 6.63
N VAL A 231 7.90 -6.27 5.75
CA VAL A 231 6.62 -5.66 6.09
C VAL A 231 5.62 -6.78 6.32
N ALA A 232 5.43 -7.13 7.59
CA ALA A 232 4.65 -8.30 8.01
C ALA A 232 3.17 -7.94 8.16
N GLY A 233 2.33 -8.40 7.24
CA GLY A 233 0.87 -8.26 7.26
C GLY A 233 0.23 -9.25 8.21
N ILE A 234 0.26 -8.95 9.53
CA ILE A 234 -0.18 -9.86 10.61
C ILE A 234 -1.57 -9.53 11.17
N ILE A 235 -2.18 -8.44 10.72
CA ILE A 235 -3.55 -8.03 11.06
C ILE A 235 -4.44 -8.25 9.85
N ASP A 236 -5.51 -9.03 9.99
CA ASP A 236 -6.41 -9.38 8.90
C ASP A 236 -7.39 -8.23 8.55
N GLY A 237 -7.16 -7.56 7.44
CA GLY A 237 -8.01 -6.47 6.92
C GLY A 237 -9.35 -6.94 6.35
N ARG A 238 -9.59 -8.25 6.20
CA ARG A 238 -10.83 -8.82 5.64
C ARG A 238 -11.73 -9.48 6.68
N SER A 239 -11.21 -9.75 7.87
CA SER A 239 -11.98 -10.34 8.98
C SER A 239 -12.34 -9.31 10.03
N SER A 240 -13.59 -9.29 10.49
CA SER A 240 -14.02 -8.45 11.61
C SER A 240 -13.61 -8.99 12.99
N ILE A 241 -13.02 -10.17 13.06
CA ILE A 241 -12.49 -10.75 14.29
C ILE A 241 -11.23 -9.98 14.67
N LEU A 242 -11.15 -9.56 15.93
CA LEU A 242 -9.96 -8.91 16.46
C LEU A 242 -8.94 -9.98 16.87
N GLU A 243 -7.72 -9.84 16.40
CA GLU A 243 -6.62 -10.75 16.70
C GLU A 243 -6.33 -10.79 18.22
N SER A 244 -5.95 -11.95 18.72
CA SER A 244 -5.40 -12.08 20.09
C SER A 244 -4.07 -11.32 20.16
N LEU A 245 -3.93 -10.47 21.18
CA LEU A 245 -2.67 -9.74 21.38
C LEU A 245 -1.49 -10.67 21.57
N ASP A 246 -1.67 -11.73 22.36
CA ASP A 246 -0.59 -12.67 22.66
C ASP A 246 -0.14 -13.43 21.40
N ASN A 247 -1.09 -13.89 20.56
CA ASN A 247 -0.75 -14.53 19.29
C ASN A 247 -0.05 -13.55 18.33
N THR A 248 -0.53 -12.29 18.24
CA THR A 248 0.09 -11.29 17.37
C THR A 248 1.53 -10.98 17.80
N VAL A 249 1.78 -10.89 19.11
CA VAL A 249 3.12 -10.72 19.68
C VAL A 249 3.99 -11.94 19.44
N GLU A 250 3.44 -13.17 19.60
CA GLU A 250 4.17 -14.40 19.34
C GLU A 250 4.62 -14.52 17.88
N VAL A 251 3.72 -14.24 16.93
CA VAL A 251 4.06 -14.23 15.50
C VAL A 251 5.15 -13.19 15.21
N ALA A 252 5.01 -11.96 15.69
CA ALA A 252 6.00 -10.92 15.45
C ALA A 252 7.37 -11.25 16.06
N ARG A 253 7.40 -11.84 17.28
CA ARG A 253 8.62 -12.33 17.89
C ARG A 253 9.25 -13.48 17.11
N HIS A 254 8.43 -14.44 16.66
CA HIS A 254 8.90 -15.55 15.82
C HIS A 254 9.54 -15.05 14.52
N LEU A 255 8.96 -14.04 13.87
CA LEU A 255 9.54 -13.39 12.70
C LEU A 255 10.91 -12.76 13.03
N ALA A 256 11.01 -12.02 14.13
CA ALA A 256 12.27 -11.41 14.55
C ALA A 256 13.36 -12.46 14.85
N ASP A 257 13.01 -13.56 15.51
CA ASP A 257 13.95 -14.59 15.96
C ASP A 257 14.36 -15.56 14.84
N THR A 258 13.45 -15.90 13.93
CA THR A 258 13.61 -16.96 12.94
C THR A 258 13.91 -16.40 11.55
N VAL A 259 13.10 -15.47 11.06
CA VAL A 259 13.30 -14.84 9.73
C VAL A 259 14.47 -13.87 9.78
N ARG A 260 14.63 -13.15 10.88
CA ARG A 260 15.71 -12.17 11.13
C ARG A 260 15.88 -11.15 10.01
N PRO A 261 14.79 -10.41 9.67
CA PRO A 261 14.91 -9.38 8.66
C PRO A 261 15.77 -8.22 9.16
N ARG A 262 16.36 -7.45 8.21
CA ARG A 262 17.13 -6.23 8.56
C ARG A 262 16.30 -5.24 9.40
N ASN A 263 15.02 -5.09 9.05
CA ASN A 263 14.01 -4.34 9.81
C ASN A 263 12.70 -5.13 9.76
N LEU A 264 11.97 -5.17 10.87
CA LEU A 264 10.64 -5.75 10.93
C LEU A 264 9.61 -4.62 11.08
N TYR A 265 8.71 -4.50 10.10
CA TYR A 265 7.59 -3.59 10.10
C TYR A 265 6.30 -4.40 10.26
N LEU A 266 5.48 -4.07 11.24
CA LEU A 266 4.19 -4.73 11.46
C LEU A 266 3.07 -3.90 10.83
N THR A 267 2.17 -4.54 10.09
CA THR A 267 1.05 -3.88 9.41
C THR A 267 -0.16 -4.80 9.30
N SER A 268 -1.26 -4.30 8.74
CA SER A 268 -2.34 -5.15 8.23
C SER A 268 -1.92 -5.83 6.92
N ASN A 269 -2.49 -7.01 6.65
CA ASN A 269 -2.20 -7.73 5.41
C ASN A 269 -2.68 -6.99 4.16
N CYS A 270 -3.76 -6.23 4.29
CA CYS A 270 -4.36 -5.42 3.23
C CYS A 270 -5.07 -4.19 3.82
N GLU A 271 -5.79 -3.46 2.99
CA GLU A 271 -6.52 -2.25 3.40
C GLU A 271 -7.59 -2.54 4.47
N LEU A 272 -7.60 -1.78 5.57
CA LEU A 272 -8.65 -1.87 6.59
C LEU A 272 -9.98 -1.24 6.14
N ALA A 273 -10.03 -0.62 4.96
CA ALA A 273 -11.22 -0.01 4.38
C ALA A 273 -12.36 -1.02 4.08
N PHE A 274 -12.06 -2.32 4.06
CA PHE A 274 -13.08 -3.38 3.91
C PHE A 274 -13.88 -3.62 5.18
N LEU A 275 -13.43 -3.11 6.32
CA LEU A 275 -14.02 -3.35 7.64
C LEU A 275 -14.94 -2.19 8.08
N PRO A 276 -15.92 -2.47 8.94
CA PRO A 276 -16.61 -1.39 9.66
C PRO A 276 -15.62 -0.52 10.44
N THR A 277 -15.79 0.79 10.43
CA THR A 277 -14.86 1.76 11.03
C THR A 277 -14.43 1.39 12.44
N GLY A 278 -15.36 1.09 13.36
CA GLY A 278 -14.99 0.73 14.72
C GLY A 278 -14.24 -0.61 14.87
N VAL A 279 -14.29 -1.49 13.84
CA VAL A 279 -13.45 -2.69 13.80
C VAL A 279 -12.03 -2.30 13.33
N ALA A 280 -11.93 -1.50 12.27
CA ALA A 280 -10.67 -1.00 11.76
C ALA A 280 -9.89 -0.23 12.85
N GLU A 281 -10.55 0.66 13.60
CA GLU A 281 -9.97 1.41 14.72
C GLU A 281 -9.37 0.48 15.79
N ARG A 282 -10.11 -0.55 16.22
CA ARG A 282 -9.60 -1.53 17.19
C ARG A 282 -8.42 -2.32 16.66
N LYS A 283 -8.37 -2.62 15.36
CA LYS A 283 -7.24 -3.32 14.72
C LYS A 283 -6.00 -2.45 14.67
N VAL A 284 -6.13 -1.16 14.38
CA VAL A 284 -5.02 -0.19 14.47
C VAL A 284 -4.47 -0.12 15.90
N GLN A 285 -5.35 -0.06 16.91
CA GLN A 285 -4.94 -0.10 18.32
C GLN A 285 -4.22 -1.41 18.67
N ARG A 286 -4.74 -2.56 18.22
CA ARG A 286 -4.13 -3.87 18.42
C ARG A 286 -2.74 -3.96 17.79
N LEU A 287 -2.55 -3.42 16.58
CA LEU A 287 -1.25 -3.35 15.92
C LEU A 287 -0.23 -2.57 16.76
N GLY A 288 -0.62 -1.40 17.26
CA GLY A 288 0.24 -0.58 18.12
C GLY A 288 0.57 -1.24 19.46
N GLU A 289 -0.40 -1.92 20.09
CA GLU A 289 -0.18 -2.71 21.31
C GLU A 289 0.84 -3.83 21.07
N ALA A 290 0.69 -4.59 19.97
CA ALA A 290 1.61 -5.66 19.62
C ALA A 290 3.03 -5.13 19.35
N ALA A 291 3.15 -4.05 18.56
CA ALA A 291 4.44 -3.45 18.25
C ALA A 291 5.19 -2.98 19.52
N ARG A 292 4.50 -2.36 20.48
CA ARG A 292 5.10 -1.96 21.76
C ARG A 292 5.62 -3.17 22.55
N LYS A 293 4.79 -4.21 22.71
CA LYS A 293 5.19 -5.42 23.43
C LYS A 293 6.38 -6.12 22.79
N VAL A 294 6.43 -6.21 21.46
CA VAL A 294 7.56 -6.80 20.76
C VAL A 294 8.84 -6.00 20.98
N LYS A 295 8.78 -4.66 20.91
CA LYS A 295 9.95 -3.80 21.19
C LYS A 295 10.49 -4.01 22.61
N GLU A 296 9.62 -4.13 23.61
CA GLU A 296 10.01 -4.42 24.99
C GLU A 296 10.74 -5.76 25.12
N LEU A 297 10.32 -6.79 24.39
CA LEU A 297 10.90 -8.14 24.44
C LEU A 297 12.21 -8.26 23.67
N VAL A 298 12.39 -7.51 22.59
CA VAL A 298 13.60 -7.56 21.75
C VAL A 298 14.71 -6.60 22.25
N SER A 299 14.36 -5.62 23.09
CA SER A 299 15.31 -4.65 23.68
C SER A 299 16.03 -5.16 24.93
N VAL A 300 15.77 -6.39 25.38
CA VAL A 300 16.39 -7.07 26.52
C VAL A 300 17.41 -8.10 26.03
#